data_f42f337f088d3b36f347f795c80add23
#
_entry.id   f42f337f088d3b36f347f795c80add23
#
_cell.length_a   1.000
_cell.length_b   1.000
_cell.length_c   1.000
_cell.angle_alpha   90.00
_cell.angle_beta   90.00
_cell.angle_gamma   90.00
#
_symmetry.space_group_name_H-M   'P 1'
#
loop_
_entity.id
_entity.type
_entity.pdbx_description
1 polymer ?
#
loop_
_entity_poly.entity_id
_entity_poly.type
_entity_poly.pdbx_seq_one_letter_code
_entity_poly.pdbx_strand_id
1 'polypeptide(L)'
;MSDADFRKQLEVGIELRDMLSKVHTVLNGTESVMSQMGDLKEKIKDSPSSDFDLADVEGKINSVMKIVKKFRNDELKRPINGLNYRQRPRLREEIRSLGWAVGGTSARPTDPQMLRMRELEEETEAVVRRYNSIIENEVAEINQILSNLPQVSVKQATYGRD
;
A
#
# COMPACT_ATOMS: atom_id res chain seq x y z
N MET A 1 -17.64 6.79 -31.97
CA MET A 1 -16.48 6.02 -31.47
C MET A 1 -16.33 4.79 -32.35
N SER A 2 -15.13 4.51 -32.86
CA SER A 2 -14.87 3.30 -33.64
C SER A 2 -14.68 2.09 -32.71
N ASP A 3 -14.76 0.87 -33.27
CA ASP A 3 -14.48 -0.35 -32.49
C ASP A 3 -13.03 -0.35 -31.93
N ALA A 4 -12.08 0.22 -32.66
CA ALA A 4 -10.71 0.35 -32.23
C ALA A 4 -10.57 1.31 -31.02
N ASP A 5 -11.33 2.41 -31.01
CA ASP A 5 -11.33 3.35 -29.87
C ASP A 5 -11.93 2.72 -28.63
N PHE A 6 -13.02 1.96 -28.80
CA PHE A 6 -13.66 1.23 -27.71
C PHE A 6 -12.72 0.17 -27.09
N ARG A 7 -12.04 -0.60 -27.94
CA ARG A 7 -11.05 -1.58 -27.48
C ARG A 7 -9.93 -0.92 -26.68
N LYS A 8 -9.43 0.22 -27.18
CA LYS A 8 -8.37 0.95 -26.45
C LYS A 8 -8.83 1.51 -25.11
N GLN A 9 -10.05 2.03 -25.05
CA GLN A 9 -10.67 2.48 -23.79
C GLN A 9 -10.80 1.33 -22.79
N LEU A 10 -11.26 0.17 -23.25
CA LEU A 10 -11.41 -1.03 -22.40
C LEU A 10 -10.06 -1.52 -21.89
N GLU A 11 -9.04 -1.59 -22.73
CA GLU A 11 -7.67 -1.97 -22.38
C GLU A 11 -7.14 -1.09 -21.24
N VAL A 12 -7.19 0.23 -21.42
CA VAL A 12 -6.75 1.20 -20.40
C VAL A 12 -7.56 1.07 -19.11
N GLY A 13 -8.87 0.86 -19.21
CA GLY A 13 -9.73 0.63 -18.04
C GLY A 13 -9.34 -0.62 -17.25
N ILE A 14 -8.97 -1.70 -17.94
CA ILE A 14 -8.49 -2.94 -17.31
C ILE A 14 -7.14 -2.71 -16.61
N GLU A 15 -6.20 -2.03 -17.27
CA GLU A 15 -4.89 -1.72 -16.67
C GLU A 15 -5.02 -0.86 -15.40
N LEU A 16 -5.85 0.18 -15.44
CA LEU A 16 -6.12 1.01 -14.26
C LEU A 16 -6.80 0.24 -13.12
N ARG A 17 -7.72 -0.66 -13.43
CA ARG A 17 -8.32 -1.57 -12.44
C ARG A 17 -7.27 -2.47 -11.79
N ASP A 18 -6.35 -3.01 -12.56
CA ASP A 18 -5.33 -3.93 -12.08
C ASP A 18 -4.29 -3.20 -11.22
N MET A 19 -3.90 -1.96 -11.60
CA MET A 19 -3.10 -1.08 -10.73
C MET A 19 -3.82 -0.81 -9.40
N LEU A 20 -5.11 -0.48 -9.45
CA LEU A 20 -5.89 -0.22 -8.24
C LEU A 20 -5.97 -1.46 -7.34
N SER A 21 -6.09 -2.64 -7.90
CA SER A 21 -6.06 -3.91 -7.17
C SER A 21 -4.72 -4.14 -6.46
N LYS A 22 -3.60 -3.84 -7.11
CA LYS A 22 -2.26 -3.89 -6.49
C LYS A 22 -2.14 -2.92 -5.32
N VAL A 23 -2.59 -1.68 -5.50
CA VAL A 23 -2.60 -0.67 -4.42
C VAL A 23 -3.47 -1.12 -3.25
N HIS A 24 -4.62 -1.74 -3.49
CA HIS A 24 -5.48 -2.29 -2.43
C HIS A 24 -4.80 -3.45 -1.70
N THR A 25 -4.07 -4.32 -2.40
CA THR A 25 -3.29 -5.39 -1.76
C THR A 25 -2.24 -4.81 -0.80
N VAL A 26 -1.51 -3.78 -1.22
CA VAL A 26 -0.55 -3.09 -0.36
C VAL A 26 -1.24 -2.41 0.83
N LEU A 27 -2.38 -1.74 0.60
CA LEU A 27 -3.15 -1.12 1.68
C LEU A 27 -3.60 -2.14 2.73
N ASN A 28 -4.16 -3.27 2.31
CA ASN A 28 -4.57 -4.35 3.20
C ASN A 28 -3.37 -4.93 3.96
N GLY A 29 -2.22 -5.05 3.29
CA GLY A 29 -0.97 -5.46 3.93
C GLY A 29 -0.52 -4.48 5.02
N THR A 30 -0.58 -3.17 4.76
CA THR A 30 -0.26 -2.16 5.79
C THR A 30 -1.20 -2.22 6.98
N GLU A 31 -2.49 -2.46 6.76
CA GLU A 31 -3.47 -2.63 7.85
C GLU A 31 -3.19 -3.89 8.66
N SER A 32 -2.84 -4.99 8.00
CA SER A 32 -2.46 -6.24 8.66
C SER A 32 -1.21 -6.07 9.53
N VAL A 33 -0.16 -5.40 9.01
CA VAL A 33 1.06 -5.09 9.81
C VAL A 33 0.69 -4.27 11.04
N MET A 34 -0.11 -3.22 10.88
CA MET A 34 -0.50 -2.35 11.98
C MET A 34 -1.28 -3.11 13.07
N SER A 35 -2.21 -4.00 12.67
CA SER A 35 -2.97 -4.84 13.59
C SER A 35 -2.06 -5.80 14.35
N GLN A 36 -1.20 -6.55 13.63
CA GLN A 36 -0.29 -7.53 14.23
C GLN A 36 0.72 -6.87 15.19
N MET A 37 1.23 -5.68 14.84
CA MET A 37 2.12 -4.90 15.71
C MET A 37 1.40 -4.44 16.98
N GLY A 38 0.12 -4.05 16.86
CA GLY A 38 -0.72 -3.71 18.02
C GLY A 38 -0.91 -4.91 18.96
N ASP A 39 -1.30 -6.06 18.41
CA ASP A 39 -1.50 -7.31 19.17
C ASP A 39 -0.20 -7.77 19.84
N LEU A 40 0.93 -7.65 19.13
CA LEU A 40 2.24 -7.99 19.66
C LEU A 40 2.63 -7.10 20.85
N LYS A 41 2.36 -5.80 20.73
CA LYS A 41 2.61 -4.83 21.81
C LYS A 41 1.83 -5.18 23.09
N GLU A 42 0.59 -5.58 22.98
CA GLU A 42 -0.22 -6.03 24.14
C GLU A 42 0.34 -7.34 24.73
N LYS A 43 0.69 -8.32 23.91
CA LYS A 43 1.28 -9.59 24.38
C LYS A 43 2.60 -9.40 25.11
N ILE A 44 3.45 -8.48 24.66
CA ILE A 44 4.73 -8.19 25.31
C ILE A 44 4.51 -7.59 26.70
N LYS A 45 3.53 -6.73 26.90
CA LYS A 45 3.20 -6.15 28.20
C LYS A 45 2.79 -7.21 29.24
N ASP A 46 2.10 -8.26 28.77
CA ASP A 46 1.60 -9.33 29.63
C ASP A 46 2.65 -10.45 29.84
N SER A 47 3.81 -10.39 29.18
CA SER A 47 4.84 -11.43 29.26
C SER A 47 5.77 -11.20 30.46
N PRO A 48 5.93 -12.21 31.35
CA PRO A 48 6.83 -12.10 32.51
C PRO A 48 8.31 -12.34 32.17
N SER A 49 8.70 -12.47 30.88
CA SER A 49 10.05 -12.87 30.53
C SER A 49 11.05 -11.72 30.69
N SER A 50 12.07 -11.99 31.47
CA SER A 50 13.25 -11.14 31.72
C SER A 50 14.30 -11.17 30.62
N ASP A 51 14.01 -11.84 29.50
CA ASP A 51 15.04 -12.18 28.50
C ASP A 51 15.29 -11.09 27.45
N PHE A 52 14.50 -10.03 27.42
CA PHE A 52 14.73 -8.85 26.57
C PHE A 52 14.45 -7.54 27.30
N ASP A 53 15.10 -6.49 26.82
CA ASP A 53 14.70 -5.13 27.16
C ASP A 53 13.35 -4.80 26.49
N LEU A 54 12.27 -4.98 27.26
CA LEU A 54 10.89 -4.74 26.79
C LEU A 54 10.71 -3.31 26.27
N ALA A 55 11.44 -2.35 26.80
CA ALA A 55 11.35 -0.96 26.36
C ALA A 55 11.95 -0.79 24.96
N ASP A 56 13.07 -1.47 24.67
CA ASP A 56 13.69 -1.47 23.33
C ASP A 56 12.77 -2.11 22.29
N VAL A 57 12.18 -3.27 22.61
CA VAL A 57 11.25 -3.97 21.72
C VAL A 57 10.02 -3.12 21.45
N GLU A 58 9.41 -2.52 22.47
CA GLU A 58 8.27 -1.62 22.30
C GLU A 58 8.64 -0.40 21.44
N GLY A 59 9.83 0.16 21.63
CA GLY A 59 10.35 1.26 20.83
C GLY A 59 10.46 0.89 19.35
N LYS A 60 10.96 -0.30 19.03
CA LYS A 60 11.05 -0.81 17.65
C LYS A 60 9.69 -1.05 17.02
N ILE A 61 8.75 -1.67 17.74
CA ILE A 61 7.37 -1.83 17.27
C ILE A 61 6.73 -0.47 16.94
N ASN A 62 6.87 0.52 17.82
CA ASN A 62 6.34 1.86 17.58
C ASN A 62 6.99 2.52 16.35
N SER A 63 8.29 2.29 16.12
CA SER A 63 9.01 2.78 14.95
C SER A 63 8.45 2.18 13.65
N VAL A 64 8.25 0.86 13.60
CA VAL A 64 7.66 0.19 12.44
C VAL A 64 6.24 0.68 12.17
N MET A 65 5.41 0.79 13.21
CA MET A 65 4.05 1.33 13.07
C MET A 65 4.06 2.76 12.50
N LYS A 66 5.01 3.60 12.92
CA LYS A 66 5.17 4.96 12.40
C LYS A 66 5.57 4.97 10.93
N ILE A 67 6.51 4.11 10.53
CA ILE A 67 6.97 3.96 9.15
C ILE A 67 5.81 3.52 8.25
N VAL A 68 5.10 2.46 8.63
CA VAL A 68 3.97 1.92 7.87
C VAL A 68 2.83 2.94 7.74
N LYS A 69 2.48 3.63 8.84
CA LYS A 69 1.46 4.68 8.84
C LYS A 69 1.84 5.84 7.93
N LYS A 70 3.11 6.27 7.98
CA LYS A 70 3.63 7.33 7.12
C LYS A 70 3.57 6.93 5.66
N PHE A 71 4.08 5.77 5.29
CA PHE A 71 4.02 5.21 3.93
C PHE A 71 2.58 5.17 3.40
N ARG A 72 1.65 4.61 4.18
CA ARG A 72 0.23 4.54 3.81
C ARG A 72 -0.37 5.92 3.53
N ASN A 73 -0.14 6.89 4.40
CA ASN A 73 -0.78 8.20 4.33
C ASN A 73 -0.15 9.15 3.31
N ASP A 74 1.15 9.02 3.07
CA ASP A 74 1.88 9.92 2.19
C ASP A 74 1.86 9.44 0.73
N GLU A 75 1.81 8.13 0.51
CA GLU A 75 1.97 7.55 -0.82
C GLU A 75 0.71 6.82 -1.34
N LEU A 76 0.04 6.03 -0.50
CA LEU A 76 -1.00 5.12 -0.98
C LEU A 76 -2.41 5.70 -0.97
N LYS A 77 -2.82 6.30 0.13
CA LYS A 77 -4.20 6.69 0.38
C LYS A 77 -4.26 7.97 1.21
N ARG A 78 -5.08 8.90 0.77
CA ARG A 78 -5.39 10.11 1.54
C ARG A 78 -5.93 9.73 2.93
N PRO A 79 -5.35 10.27 4.02
CA PRO A 79 -5.86 10.00 5.37
C PRO A 79 -7.26 10.60 5.55
N ILE A 80 -8.13 9.88 6.28
CA ILE A 80 -9.49 10.34 6.59
C ILE A 80 -9.40 11.14 7.90
N ASN A 81 -9.24 12.45 7.78
CA ASN A 81 -9.24 13.38 8.92
C ASN A 81 -9.82 14.73 8.49
N GLY A 82 -10.89 15.16 9.11
CA GLY A 82 -11.48 16.48 8.93
C GLY A 82 -11.68 16.90 7.47
N LEU A 83 -10.94 17.92 7.03
CA LEU A 83 -11.08 18.52 5.70
C LEU A 83 -10.29 17.77 4.61
N ASN A 84 -10.67 16.54 4.33
CA ASN A 84 -9.99 15.66 3.35
C ASN A 84 -9.85 16.27 1.94
N TYR A 85 -10.78 17.11 1.52
CA TYR A 85 -10.75 17.77 0.21
C TYR A 85 -9.59 18.75 0.05
N ARG A 86 -8.97 19.20 1.13
CA ARG A 86 -7.79 20.08 1.12
C ARG A 86 -6.47 19.31 0.97
N GLN A 87 -6.50 18.01 1.12
CA GLN A 87 -5.30 17.19 0.95
C GLN A 87 -5.15 16.77 -0.50
N ARG A 88 -3.91 16.80 -1.01
CA ARG A 88 -3.64 16.30 -2.35
C ARG A 88 -4.05 14.82 -2.47
N PRO A 89 -4.51 14.37 -3.64
CA PRO A 89 -4.71 12.95 -3.92
C PRO A 89 -3.42 12.15 -3.67
N ARG A 90 -3.58 10.86 -3.39
CA ARG A 90 -2.48 9.88 -3.34
C ARG A 90 -2.70 8.88 -4.48
N LEU A 91 -1.82 7.93 -4.62
CA LEU A 91 -1.82 6.98 -5.73
C LEU A 91 -3.19 6.35 -5.97
N ARG A 92 -3.87 5.87 -4.92
CA ARG A 92 -5.23 5.30 -5.05
C ARG A 92 -6.24 6.28 -5.65
N GLU A 93 -6.25 7.52 -5.19
CA GLU A 93 -7.17 8.55 -5.66
C GLU A 93 -6.85 8.96 -7.09
N GLU A 94 -5.58 9.05 -7.46
CA GLU A 94 -5.13 9.38 -8.81
C GLU A 94 -5.54 8.31 -9.82
N ILE A 95 -5.30 7.02 -9.52
CA ILE A 95 -5.71 5.91 -10.39
C ILE A 95 -7.24 5.92 -10.58
N ARG A 96 -8.00 6.11 -9.51
CA ARG A 96 -9.47 6.19 -9.59
C ARG A 96 -9.93 7.38 -10.43
N SER A 97 -9.32 8.53 -10.24
CA SER A 97 -9.66 9.76 -10.99
C SER A 97 -9.43 9.58 -12.48
N LEU A 98 -8.28 8.99 -12.87
CA LEU A 98 -8.01 8.68 -14.27
C LEU A 98 -8.97 7.62 -14.82
N GLY A 99 -9.28 6.59 -14.03
CA GLY A 99 -10.27 5.57 -14.42
C GLY A 99 -11.67 6.16 -14.69
N TRP A 100 -12.11 7.09 -13.86
CA TRP A 100 -13.37 7.83 -14.09
C TRP A 100 -13.30 8.71 -15.35
N ALA A 101 -12.18 9.41 -15.57
CA ALA A 101 -12.00 10.28 -16.73
C ALA A 101 -11.96 9.48 -18.05
N VAL A 102 -11.37 8.30 -18.06
CA VAL A 102 -11.33 7.40 -19.22
C VAL A 102 -12.67 6.71 -19.44
N GLY A 103 -13.28 6.16 -18.39
CA GLY A 103 -14.52 5.39 -18.49
C GLY A 103 -15.79 6.25 -18.64
N GLY A 104 -15.75 7.52 -18.23
CA GLY A 104 -16.89 8.43 -18.25
C GLY A 104 -17.18 9.08 -19.61
N THR A 105 -16.40 8.80 -20.62
CA THR A 105 -16.59 9.36 -21.98
C THR A 105 -16.73 8.29 -23.03
N SER A 106 -17.48 8.58 -24.11
CA SER A 106 -17.54 7.71 -25.29
C SER A 106 -16.45 8.12 -26.31
N ALA A 107 -15.21 8.22 -25.86
CA ALA A 107 -14.10 8.67 -26.68
C ALA A 107 -12.84 7.83 -26.38
N ARG A 108 -11.96 7.75 -27.38
CA ARG A 108 -10.62 7.16 -27.19
C ARG A 108 -9.89 7.93 -26.09
N PRO A 109 -9.12 7.23 -25.21
CA PRO A 109 -8.23 7.89 -24.27
C PRO A 109 -7.26 8.85 -24.97
N THR A 110 -7.12 10.05 -24.41
CA THR A 110 -6.24 11.09 -24.96
C THR A 110 -4.76 10.79 -24.67
N ASP A 111 -3.85 11.38 -25.45
CA ASP A 111 -2.41 11.22 -25.19
C ASP A 111 -1.97 11.64 -23.79
N PRO A 112 -2.47 12.76 -23.19
CA PRO A 112 -2.20 13.08 -21.79
C PRO A 112 -2.71 12.02 -20.81
N GLN A 113 -3.88 11.41 -21.05
CA GLN A 113 -4.39 10.32 -20.20
C GLN A 113 -3.50 9.07 -20.30
N MET A 114 -3.03 8.74 -21.50
CA MET A 114 -2.10 7.64 -21.74
C MET A 114 -0.73 7.89 -21.09
N LEU A 115 -0.25 9.13 -21.12
CA LEU A 115 0.98 9.50 -20.43
C LEU A 115 0.81 9.34 -18.92
N ARG A 116 -0.28 9.88 -18.35
CA ARG A 116 -0.56 9.77 -16.91
C ARG A 116 -0.72 8.32 -16.46
N MET A 117 -1.33 7.47 -17.29
CA MET A 117 -1.43 6.03 -17.00
C MET A 117 -0.06 5.37 -16.82
N ARG A 118 0.90 5.65 -17.72
CA ARG A 118 2.27 5.11 -17.59
C ARG A 118 2.98 5.60 -16.33
N GLU A 119 2.84 6.86 -15.99
CA GLU A 119 3.39 7.41 -14.73
C GLU A 119 2.79 6.71 -13.51
N LEU A 120 1.47 6.48 -13.51
CA LEU A 120 0.80 5.76 -12.41
C LEU A 120 1.22 4.29 -12.33
N GLU A 121 1.55 3.67 -13.45
CA GLU A 121 2.12 2.32 -13.48
C GLU A 121 3.48 2.28 -12.76
N GLU A 122 4.38 3.21 -13.10
CA GLU A 122 5.70 3.34 -12.46
C GLU A 122 5.58 3.65 -10.96
N GLU A 123 4.66 4.55 -10.59
CA GLU A 123 4.35 4.85 -9.18
C GLU A 123 3.81 3.63 -8.44
N THR A 124 2.95 2.83 -9.08
CA THR A 124 2.39 1.59 -8.50
C THR A 124 3.49 0.55 -8.26
N GLU A 125 4.40 0.38 -9.21
CA GLU A 125 5.57 -0.51 -9.02
C GLU A 125 6.47 -0.02 -7.88
N ALA A 126 6.70 1.27 -7.79
CA ALA A 126 7.55 1.85 -6.75
C ALA A 126 6.96 1.62 -5.35
N VAL A 127 5.64 1.78 -5.16
CA VAL A 127 5.02 1.53 -3.84
C VAL A 127 4.99 0.05 -3.49
N VAL A 128 4.83 -0.86 -4.46
CA VAL A 128 4.94 -2.32 -4.22
C VAL A 128 6.35 -2.67 -3.75
N ARG A 129 7.39 -2.19 -4.45
CA ARG A 129 8.79 -2.42 -4.02
C ARG A 129 9.06 -1.88 -2.63
N ARG A 130 8.58 -0.66 -2.33
CA ARG A 130 8.78 -0.04 -1.03
C ARG A 130 8.05 -0.81 0.09
N TYR A 131 6.83 -1.26 -0.15
CA TYR A 131 6.10 -2.10 0.79
C TYR A 131 6.87 -3.39 1.09
N ASN A 132 7.33 -4.10 0.07
CA ASN A 132 8.08 -5.33 0.25
C ASN A 132 9.39 -5.08 1.02
N SER A 133 10.08 -3.97 0.75
CA SER A 133 11.27 -3.57 1.52
C SER A 133 10.96 -3.33 3.02
N ILE A 134 9.82 -2.72 3.35
CA ILE A 134 9.39 -2.56 4.76
C ILE A 134 9.17 -3.92 5.41
N ILE A 135 8.55 -4.87 4.70
CA ILE A 135 8.32 -6.22 5.24
C ILE A 135 9.65 -6.96 5.45
N GLU A 136 10.55 -6.91 4.47
CA GLU A 136 11.82 -7.65 4.47
C GLU A 136 12.84 -7.10 5.48
N ASN A 137 12.79 -5.82 5.79
CA ASN A 137 13.74 -5.18 6.70
C ASN A 137 13.11 -4.93 8.08
N GLU A 138 12.12 -4.05 8.15
CA GLU A 138 11.58 -3.55 9.41
C GLU A 138 10.77 -4.61 10.18
N VAL A 139 9.90 -5.34 9.48
CA VAL A 139 9.09 -6.40 10.12
C VAL A 139 9.96 -7.62 10.43
N ALA A 140 10.87 -8.01 9.54
CA ALA A 140 11.76 -9.13 9.75
C ALA A 140 12.70 -8.91 10.94
N GLU A 141 13.19 -7.69 11.17
CA GLU A 141 14.00 -7.36 12.35
C GLU A 141 13.24 -7.65 13.66
N ILE A 142 11.97 -7.25 13.75
CA ILE A 142 11.14 -7.55 14.92
C ILE A 142 10.95 -9.05 15.10
N ASN A 143 10.70 -9.79 14.02
CA ASN A 143 10.55 -11.25 14.08
C ASN A 143 11.84 -11.94 14.56
N GLN A 144 13.02 -11.43 14.20
CA GLN A 144 14.31 -11.95 14.70
C GLN A 144 14.47 -11.73 16.20
N ILE A 145 14.11 -10.55 16.69
CA ILE A 145 14.20 -10.22 18.12
C ILE A 145 13.24 -11.11 18.93
N LEU A 146 12.07 -11.38 18.37
CA LEU A 146 10.98 -12.11 19.02
C LEU A 146 10.88 -13.57 18.58
N SER A 147 12.01 -14.21 18.26
CA SER A 147 12.03 -15.59 17.75
C SER A 147 11.29 -16.62 18.61
N ASN A 148 11.09 -16.34 19.90
CA ASN A 148 10.36 -17.18 20.85
C ASN A 148 8.91 -16.77 21.09
N LEU A 149 8.44 -15.72 20.40
CA LEU A 149 7.05 -15.22 20.48
C LEU A 149 6.35 -15.37 19.13
N PRO A 150 4.99 -15.25 19.07
CA PRO A 150 4.26 -15.28 17.81
C PRO A 150 4.80 -14.21 16.82
N GLN A 151 5.28 -14.66 15.66
CA GLN A 151 5.86 -13.78 14.65
C GLN A 151 4.79 -13.09 13.81
N VAL A 152 5.10 -11.89 13.31
CA VAL A 152 4.28 -11.17 12.35
C VAL A 152 4.44 -11.82 10.97
N SER A 153 3.33 -12.27 10.38
CA SER A 153 3.28 -12.88 9.05
C SER A 153 2.44 -12.02 8.11
N VAL A 154 3.07 -11.54 7.04
CA VAL A 154 2.40 -10.73 6.02
C VAL A 154 2.81 -11.23 4.63
N LYS A 155 1.83 -11.37 3.73
CA LYS A 155 2.13 -11.69 2.34
C LYS A 155 2.77 -10.48 1.65
N GLN A 156 3.86 -10.74 0.94
CA GLN A 156 4.44 -9.74 0.04
C GLN A 156 3.48 -9.47 -1.12
N ALA A 157 3.45 -8.23 -1.58
CA ALA A 157 2.77 -7.89 -2.80
C ALA A 157 3.60 -8.39 -3.99
N THR A 158 2.96 -9.12 -4.92
CA THR A 158 3.60 -9.56 -6.14
C THR A 158 3.27 -8.63 -7.28
N TYR A 159 4.30 -8.27 -8.05
CA TYR A 159 4.18 -7.62 -9.34
C TYR A 159 4.57 -8.66 -10.40
N GLY A 160 3.59 -9.22 -11.05
CA GLY A 160 3.81 -10.16 -12.16
C GLY A 160 2.55 -10.23 -13.03
N ARG A 161 2.74 -10.18 -14.34
CA ARG A 161 1.75 -10.72 -15.28
C ARG A 161 1.94 -12.23 -15.24
N ASP A 162 0.95 -12.97 -14.77
CA ASP A 162 0.79 -14.37 -15.12
C ASP A 162 0.23 -14.46 -16.54
#